data_9b720a16d0c940e94beeead51459211b
#
_entry.id   9b720a16d0c940e94beeead51459211b
#
_cell.length_a   1.000
_cell.length_b   1.000
_cell.length_c   1.000
_cell.angle_alpha   90.00
_cell.angle_beta   90.00
_cell.angle_gamma   90.00
#
_symmetry.space_group_name_H-M   'P 1'
#
loop_
_entity.id
_entity.type
_entity.pdbx_description
1 polymer ?
#
loop_
_entity_poly.entity_id
_entity_poly.type
_entity_poly.pdbx_seq_one_letter_code
_entity_poly.pdbx_strand_id
1 'polypeptide(L)'
;MSNIAARGFYLVLDKIKDELLANDSVNTVTTGDLFDIDLNKQNMFPLSHIIINNVSMQEQVLNFQLSILAMDIVDTSKTKTADVLIGNDNEQDILNTQLSVINKLIGALRQGTLHFDKFQLVGDPTCEPFYDRFENELAGWSCDINIQIPNDQNLC
;
A
#
# COMPACT_ATOMS: atom_id res chain seq x y z
N MET A 1 -20.97 12.41 18.55
CA MET A 1 -20.22 11.91 17.39
C MET A 1 -18.73 12.21 17.57
N SER A 2 -17.92 11.23 17.29
CA SER A 2 -16.48 11.49 17.30
C SER A 2 -16.11 12.37 16.12
N ASN A 3 -15.25 13.33 16.38
CA ASN A 3 -14.72 14.24 15.37
C ASN A 3 -13.75 13.46 14.47
N ILE A 4 -14.05 13.37 13.18
CA ILE A 4 -13.25 12.58 12.23
C ILE A 4 -11.84 13.13 12.15
N ALA A 5 -11.66 14.44 12.10
CA ALA A 5 -10.34 15.05 11.97
C ALA A 5 -9.46 14.80 13.21
N ALA A 6 -10.07 14.75 14.40
CA ALA A 6 -9.31 14.49 15.63
C ALA A 6 -8.66 13.11 15.63
N ARG A 7 -9.17 12.16 14.87
CA ARG A 7 -8.68 10.80 14.77
C ARG A 7 -8.21 10.46 13.36
N GLY A 8 -8.04 11.49 12.51
CA GLY A 8 -7.78 11.29 11.09
C GLY A 8 -6.59 10.41 10.79
N PHE A 9 -5.49 10.58 11.51
CA PHE A 9 -4.30 9.76 11.33
C PHE A 9 -4.58 8.29 11.56
N TYR A 10 -5.21 7.95 12.69
CA TYR A 10 -5.55 6.57 13.01
C TYR A 10 -6.58 6.00 12.05
N LEU A 11 -7.58 6.80 11.69
CA LEU A 11 -8.63 6.36 10.78
C LEU A 11 -8.07 5.98 9.41
N VAL A 12 -7.20 6.81 8.85
CA VAL A 12 -6.59 6.54 7.55
C VAL A 12 -5.74 5.28 7.61
N LEU A 13 -4.83 5.20 8.59
CA LEU A 13 -3.96 4.03 8.73
C LEU A 13 -4.74 2.76 8.97
N ASP A 14 -5.68 2.76 9.91
CA ASP A 14 -6.42 1.57 10.29
C ASP A 14 -7.30 1.07 9.15
N LYS A 15 -7.97 1.98 8.43
CA LYS A 15 -8.84 1.58 7.32
C LYS A 15 -8.06 1.03 6.15
N ILE A 16 -6.93 1.64 5.81
CA ILE A 16 -6.08 1.12 4.73
C ILE A 16 -5.48 -0.22 5.13
N LYS A 17 -5.01 -0.33 6.37
CA LYS A 17 -4.49 -1.59 6.90
C LYS A 17 -5.53 -2.70 6.84
N ASP A 18 -6.75 -2.43 7.29
CA ASP A 18 -7.82 -3.42 7.29
C ASP A 18 -8.16 -3.87 5.86
N GLU A 19 -8.22 -2.94 4.93
CA GLU A 19 -8.49 -3.25 3.52
C GLU A 19 -7.39 -4.09 2.91
N LEU A 20 -6.13 -3.79 3.20
CA LEU A 20 -5.01 -4.59 2.73
C LEU A 20 -5.00 -5.98 3.34
N LEU A 21 -5.24 -6.10 4.64
CA LEU A 21 -5.28 -7.41 5.31
C LEU A 21 -6.45 -8.27 4.86
N ALA A 22 -7.52 -7.66 4.35
CA ALA A 22 -8.64 -8.41 3.78
C ALA A 22 -8.28 -9.10 2.46
N ASN A 23 -7.16 -8.74 1.85
CA ASN A 23 -6.70 -9.37 0.62
C ASN A 23 -5.89 -10.62 0.94
N ASP A 24 -6.27 -11.74 0.34
CA ASP A 24 -5.62 -13.04 0.59
C ASP A 24 -4.14 -13.05 0.18
N SER A 25 -3.74 -12.13 -0.67
CA SER A 25 -2.36 -12.02 -1.15
C SER A 25 -1.49 -11.14 -0.25
N VAL A 26 -2.00 -10.70 0.90
CA VAL A 26 -1.27 -9.90 1.87
C VAL A 26 -1.18 -10.68 3.18
N ASN A 27 0.05 -10.92 3.64
CA ASN A 27 0.28 -11.60 4.91
C ASN A 27 0.45 -10.62 6.07
N THR A 28 1.18 -9.54 5.85
CA THR A 28 1.51 -8.57 6.89
C THR A 28 1.38 -7.16 6.35
N VAL A 29 0.91 -6.24 7.19
CA VAL A 29 0.89 -4.81 6.89
C VAL A 29 1.69 -4.08 7.95
N THR A 30 2.64 -3.26 7.52
CA THR A 30 3.47 -2.44 8.41
C THR A 30 3.33 -0.97 8.04
N THR A 31 3.70 -0.09 8.96
CA THR A 31 3.63 1.36 8.75
C THR A 31 4.90 2.00 9.28
N GLY A 32 5.20 3.21 8.80
CA GLY A 32 6.31 4.00 9.30
C GLY A 32 7.50 4.00 8.34
N ASP A 33 8.70 4.19 8.89
CA ASP A 33 9.92 4.19 8.09
C ASP A 33 10.30 2.77 7.68
N LEU A 34 10.63 2.60 6.41
CA LEU A 34 11.03 1.29 5.89
C LEU A 34 12.28 0.75 6.59
N PHE A 35 13.16 1.63 7.05
CA PHE A 35 14.38 1.22 7.76
C PHE A 35 14.12 0.58 9.11
N ASP A 36 12.96 0.84 9.69
CA ASP A 36 12.58 0.24 10.98
C ASP A 36 12.12 -1.20 10.86
N ILE A 37 11.99 -1.70 9.65
CA ILE A 37 11.49 -3.05 9.38
C ILE A 37 12.67 -3.98 9.11
N ASP A 38 12.68 -5.12 9.78
CA ASP A 38 13.65 -6.17 9.47
C ASP A 38 13.16 -6.96 8.24
N LEU A 39 13.57 -6.51 7.07
CA LEU A 39 13.19 -7.14 5.81
C LEU A 39 13.79 -8.53 5.63
N ASN A 40 14.66 -8.97 6.54
CA ASN A 40 15.22 -10.31 6.50
C ASN A 40 14.27 -11.37 7.06
N LYS A 41 13.18 -10.97 7.69
CA LYS A 41 12.19 -11.91 8.22
C LYS A 41 11.29 -12.41 7.09
N GLN A 42 11.57 -13.59 6.60
CA GLN A 42 10.85 -14.16 5.46
C GLN A 42 9.37 -14.46 5.75
N ASN A 43 9.04 -14.71 7.01
CA ASN A 43 7.68 -15.09 7.39
C ASN A 43 6.65 -13.94 7.34
N MET A 44 7.09 -12.72 7.13
CA MET A 44 6.17 -11.57 7.02
C MET A 44 5.69 -11.31 5.60
N PHE A 45 6.26 -11.96 4.61
CA PHE A 45 5.87 -11.74 3.21
C PHE A 45 4.72 -12.66 2.79
N PRO A 46 3.87 -12.25 1.84
CA PRO A 46 3.84 -10.94 1.15
C PRO A 46 3.54 -9.79 2.11
N LEU A 47 4.26 -8.69 1.94
CA LEU A 47 4.21 -7.54 2.83
C LEU A 47 3.67 -6.31 2.11
N SER A 48 2.75 -5.61 2.75
CA SER A 48 2.36 -4.27 2.34
C SER A 48 2.83 -3.28 3.39
N HIS A 49 3.47 -2.21 2.95
CA HIS A 49 4.02 -1.20 3.84
C HIS A 49 3.41 0.17 3.51
N ILE A 50 2.97 0.88 4.53
CA ILE A 50 2.34 2.19 4.39
C ILE A 50 3.28 3.25 4.94
N ILE A 51 3.63 4.23 4.08
CA ILE A 51 4.43 5.39 4.48
C ILE A 51 3.55 6.62 4.36
N ILE A 52 3.41 7.38 5.43
CA ILE A 52 2.76 8.68 5.38
C ILE A 52 3.82 9.72 5.08
N ASN A 53 3.75 10.31 3.89
CA ASN A 53 4.74 11.28 3.43
C ASN A 53 4.48 12.66 4.04
N ASN A 54 3.23 13.12 3.97
CA ASN A 54 2.84 14.38 4.58
C ASN A 54 1.31 14.47 4.71
N VAL A 55 0.86 15.47 5.45
CA VAL A 55 -0.56 15.78 5.61
C VAL A 55 -0.73 17.28 5.37
N SER A 56 -1.59 17.64 4.41
CA SER A 56 -1.98 19.03 4.15
C SER A 56 -3.28 19.32 4.85
N MET A 57 -3.29 20.40 5.62
CA MET A 57 -4.47 20.81 6.40
C MET A 57 -5.16 21.94 5.69
N GLN A 58 -6.36 21.66 5.19
CA GLN A 58 -7.24 22.66 4.58
C GLN A 58 -8.43 22.90 5.49
N GLU A 59 -9.18 23.96 5.23
CA GLU A 59 -10.31 24.30 6.11
C GLU A 59 -11.37 23.21 6.19
N GLN A 60 -11.62 22.53 5.07
CA GLN A 60 -12.71 21.56 5.00
C GLN A 60 -12.21 20.12 4.88
N VAL A 61 -10.95 19.91 4.55
CA VAL A 61 -10.40 18.57 4.33
C VAL A 61 -9.00 18.45 4.86
N LEU A 62 -8.65 17.25 5.26
CA LEU A 62 -7.27 16.82 5.49
C LEU A 62 -6.84 15.97 4.31
N ASN A 63 -5.72 16.30 3.71
CA ASN A 63 -5.18 15.55 2.57
C ASN A 63 -3.93 14.80 3.00
N PHE A 64 -4.00 13.48 2.96
CA PHE A 64 -2.90 12.59 3.32
C PHE A 64 -2.19 12.13 2.05
N GLN A 65 -0.90 12.36 1.97
CA GLN A 65 -0.05 11.79 0.92
C GLN A 65 0.63 10.55 1.45
N LEU A 66 0.35 9.43 0.83
CA LEU A 66 0.84 8.13 1.26
C LEU A 66 1.60 7.44 0.14
N SER A 67 2.57 6.63 0.52
CA SER A 67 3.17 5.66 -0.38
C SER A 67 2.83 4.26 0.12
N ILE A 68 2.31 3.43 -0.76
CA ILE A 68 2.00 2.04 -0.47
C ILE A 68 2.99 1.17 -1.24
N LEU A 69 3.72 0.34 -0.51
CA LEU A 69 4.61 -0.65 -1.11
C LEU A 69 3.96 -2.02 -0.95
N ALA A 70 3.80 -2.73 -2.05
CA ALA A 70 3.32 -4.10 -2.03
C ALA A 70 4.43 -4.98 -2.60
N MET A 71 4.96 -5.90 -1.80
CA MET A 71 6.16 -6.64 -2.15
C MET A 71 6.16 -8.07 -1.65
N ASP A 72 6.94 -8.89 -2.31
CA ASP A 72 7.17 -10.27 -1.92
C ASP A 72 8.61 -10.66 -2.25
N ILE A 73 9.04 -11.77 -1.69
CA ILE A 73 10.40 -12.30 -1.91
C ILE A 73 10.46 -13.00 -3.25
N VAL A 74 11.45 -12.64 -4.05
CA VAL A 74 11.73 -13.36 -5.30
C VAL A 74 12.40 -14.70 -4.95
N ASP A 75 11.80 -15.76 -5.44
CA ASP A 75 12.38 -17.10 -5.29
C ASP A 75 13.44 -17.29 -6.37
N THR A 76 14.69 -17.11 -5.99
CA THR A 76 15.81 -17.29 -6.93
C THR A 76 16.11 -18.79 -7.13
N SER A 77 15.36 -19.38 -8.03
CA SER A 77 15.62 -20.77 -8.43
C SER A 77 16.88 -20.82 -9.28
N LYS A 78 17.75 -21.78 -8.97
CA LYS A 78 18.96 -22.04 -9.78
C LYS A 78 18.64 -22.79 -11.06
N THR A 79 17.39 -23.19 -11.25
CA THR A 79 16.95 -23.91 -12.43
C THR A 79 16.71 -22.92 -13.57
N LYS A 80 17.32 -23.17 -14.73
CA LYS A 80 17.09 -22.33 -15.91
C LYS A 80 15.64 -22.48 -16.37
N THR A 81 14.96 -21.34 -16.59
CA THR A 81 13.64 -21.35 -17.16
C THR A 81 13.70 -21.62 -18.65
N ALA A 82 12.69 -22.33 -19.16
CA ALA A 82 12.57 -22.60 -20.60
C ALA A 82 12.00 -21.38 -21.35
N ASP A 83 11.40 -20.43 -20.65
CA ASP A 83 10.73 -19.27 -21.26
C ASP A 83 11.44 -17.97 -20.82
N VAL A 84 12.08 -17.34 -21.80
CA VAL A 84 12.83 -16.10 -21.58
C VAL A 84 11.92 -14.92 -21.23
N LEU A 85 10.66 -14.94 -21.71
CA LEU A 85 9.71 -13.87 -21.43
C LEU A 85 9.20 -13.89 -19.99
N ILE A 86 9.06 -15.09 -19.41
CA ILE A 86 8.63 -15.23 -18.02
C ILE A 86 9.80 -14.94 -17.09
N GLY A 87 11.02 -15.08 -17.58
CA GLY A 87 12.22 -14.86 -16.77
C GLY A 87 12.53 -16.05 -15.86
N ASN A 88 13.51 -15.86 -15.03
CA ASN A 88 13.83 -16.83 -13.99
C ASN A 88 12.96 -16.48 -12.76
N ASP A 89 12.61 -17.49 -12.02
CA ASP A 89 11.97 -17.31 -10.74
C ASP A 89 10.50 -16.83 -10.85
N ASN A 90 9.94 -16.42 -9.74
CA ASN A 90 8.53 -16.04 -9.62
C ASN A 90 8.30 -14.52 -9.72
N GLU A 91 9.25 -13.77 -10.28
CA GLU A 91 9.20 -12.31 -10.28
C GLU A 91 7.96 -11.75 -10.98
N GLN A 92 7.61 -12.28 -12.15
CA GLN A 92 6.42 -11.82 -12.86
C GLN A 92 5.14 -12.16 -12.12
N ASP A 93 5.07 -13.30 -11.47
CA ASP A 93 3.93 -13.67 -10.65
C ASP A 93 3.78 -12.71 -9.47
N ILE A 94 4.89 -12.33 -8.84
CA ILE A 94 4.90 -11.34 -7.76
C ILE A 94 4.39 -10.00 -8.27
N LEU A 95 4.92 -9.53 -9.40
CA LEU A 95 4.50 -8.24 -9.96
C LEU A 95 3.01 -8.24 -10.29
N ASN A 96 2.51 -9.31 -10.88
CA ASN A 96 1.08 -9.41 -11.17
C ASN A 96 0.23 -9.41 -9.88
N THR A 97 0.61 -10.21 -8.91
CA THR A 97 -0.15 -10.35 -7.67
C THR A 97 -0.14 -9.06 -6.85
N GLN A 98 1.02 -8.43 -6.71
CA GLN A 98 1.13 -7.21 -5.91
C GLN A 98 0.49 -6.01 -6.60
N LEU A 99 0.49 -5.95 -7.91
CA LEU A 99 -0.28 -4.94 -8.63
C LEU A 99 -1.78 -5.11 -8.38
N SER A 100 -2.25 -6.35 -8.35
CA SER A 100 -3.64 -6.66 -8.02
C SER A 100 -4.02 -6.20 -6.61
N VAL A 101 -3.11 -6.35 -5.65
CA VAL A 101 -3.30 -5.87 -4.27
C VAL A 101 -3.54 -4.36 -4.26
N ILE A 102 -2.68 -3.61 -4.92
CA ILE A 102 -2.80 -2.14 -4.98
C ILE A 102 -4.06 -1.73 -5.74
N ASN A 103 -4.34 -2.39 -6.87
CA ASN A 103 -5.52 -2.07 -7.66
C ASN A 103 -6.82 -2.29 -6.88
N LYS A 104 -6.87 -3.33 -6.08
CA LYS A 104 -8.04 -3.61 -5.23
C LYS A 104 -8.21 -2.54 -4.15
N LEU A 105 -7.12 -2.08 -3.54
CA LEU A 105 -7.15 -0.98 -2.58
C LEU A 105 -7.67 0.30 -3.24
N ILE A 106 -7.16 0.65 -4.42
CA ILE A 106 -7.59 1.83 -5.15
C ILE A 106 -9.06 1.73 -5.53
N GLY A 107 -9.52 0.56 -5.95
CA GLY A 107 -10.93 0.32 -6.23
C GLY A 107 -11.83 0.55 -5.02
N ALA A 108 -11.39 0.12 -3.84
CA ALA A 108 -12.12 0.34 -2.60
C ALA A 108 -12.22 1.83 -2.26
N LEU A 109 -11.16 2.60 -2.54
CA LEU A 109 -11.16 4.06 -2.33
C LEU A 109 -12.06 4.80 -3.31
N ARG A 110 -12.17 4.31 -4.55
CA ARG A 110 -12.97 4.98 -5.59
C ARG A 110 -14.46 4.67 -5.52
N GLN A 111 -14.80 3.42 -5.30
CA GLN A 111 -16.18 2.95 -5.44
C GLN A 111 -16.61 1.96 -4.35
N GLY A 112 -15.69 1.57 -3.49
CA GLY A 112 -15.93 0.52 -2.52
C GLY A 112 -16.19 1.03 -1.12
N THR A 113 -15.88 0.19 -0.16
CA THR A 113 -16.13 0.41 1.26
C THR A 113 -15.50 1.70 1.78
N LEU A 114 -14.25 1.96 1.40
CA LEU A 114 -13.54 3.15 1.88
C LEU A 114 -14.13 4.44 1.33
N HIS A 115 -14.65 4.42 0.11
CA HIS A 115 -15.32 5.59 -0.45
C HIS A 115 -16.57 5.94 0.36
N PHE A 116 -17.37 4.96 0.76
CA PHE A 116 -18.56 5.19 1.56
C PHE A 116 -18.25 5.67 2.97
N ASP A 117 -17.05 5.34 3.49
CA ASP A 117 -16.59 5.81 4.79
C ASP A 117 -15.97 7.21 4.73
N LYS A 118 -16.19 7.95 3.64
CA LYS A 118 -15.73 9.33 3.39
C LYS A 118 -14.23 9.45 3.14
N PHE A 119 -13.58 8.38 2.74
CA PHE A 119 -12.20 8.41 2.26
C PHE A 119 -12.23 8.62 0.76
N GLN A 120 -11.75 9.78 0.31
CA GLN A 120 -11.77 10.10 -1.12
C GLN A 120 -10.38 10.07 -1.70
N LEU A 121 -10.23 9.29 -2.76
CA LEU A 121 -9.00 9.28 -3.53
C LEU A 121 -8.94 10.51 -4.43
N VAL A 122 -7.82 11.22 -4.41
CA VAL A 122 -7.60 12.41 -5.23
C VAL A 122 -6.69 12.04 -6.39
N GLY A 123 -7.12 12.34 -7.60
CA GLY A 123 -6.35 12.10 -8.81
C GLY A 123 -6.25 10.63 -9.19
N ASP A 124 -5.33 10.36 -10.07
CA ASP A 124 -5.06 9.01 -10.58
C ASP A 124 -3.71 8.52 -10.08
N PRO A 125 -3.67 7.55 -9.17
CA PRO A 125 -2.41 7.04 -8.66
C PRO A 125 -1.59 6.38 -9.75
N THR A 126 -0.28 6.54 -9.66
CA THR A 126 0.67 5.90 -10.56
C THR A 126 1.52 4.94 -9.75
N CYS A 127 1.67 3.71 -10.24
CA CYS A 127 2.48 2.70 -9.60
C CYS A 127 3.77 2.52 -10.37
N GLU A 128 4.87 2.37 -9.63
CA GLU A 128 6.18 2.10 -10.19
C GLU A 128 6.67 0.74 -9.70
N PRO A 129 7.11 -0.14 -10.61
CA PRO A 129 7.63 -1.44 -10.19
C PRO A 129 9.05 -1.32 -9.66
N PHE A 130 9.42 -2.23 -8.80
CA PHE A 130 10.81 -2.42 -8.41
C PHE A 130 11.16 -3.90 -8.49
N TYR A 131 12.42 -4.16 -8.83
CA TYR A 131 12.93 -5.50 -9.07
C TYR A 131 14.19 -5.70 -8.22
N ASP A 132 14.33 -6.87 -7.62
CA ASP A 132 15.55 -7.31 -6.93
C ASP A 132 16.15 -6.26 -6.01
N ARG A 133 15.28 -5.54 -5.31
CA ARG A 133 15.72 -4.54 -4.34
C ARG A 133 15.90 -5.17 -2.97
N PHE A 134 16.74 -4.51 -2.18
CA PHE A 134 17.10 -4.93 -0.83
C PHE A 134 17.91 -6.23 -0.85
N GLU A 135 18.45 -6.58 0.29
CA GLU A 135 19.32 -7.76 0.43
C GLU A 135 18.58 -9.07 0.17
N ASN A 136 17.26 -9.06 0.31
CA ASN A 136 16.41 -10.25 0.16
C ASN A 136 15.79 -10.41 -1.22
N GLU A 137 16.25 -9.65 -2.19
CA GLU A 137 15.74 -9.74 -3.55
C GLU A 137 14.21 -9.61 -3.61
N LEU A 138 13.73 -8.49 -3.10
CA LEU A 138 12.31 -8.19 -3.09
C LEU A 138 11.86 -7.57 -4.42
N ALA A 139 10.69 -7.94 -4.87
CA ALA A 139 10.04 -7.32 -6.02
C ALA A 139 8.64 -6.87 -5.64
N GLY A 140 8.14 -5.89 -6.33
CA GLY A 140 6.79 -5.38 -6.09
C GLY A 140 6.54 -4.05 -6.73
N TRP A 141 5.60 -3.31 -6.13
CA TRP A 141 5.14 -2.02 -6.63
C TRP A 141 5.14 -0.98 -5.52
N SER A 142 5.50 0.24 -5.89
CA SER A 142 5.35 1.42 -5.05
C SER A 142 4.29 2.31 -5.69
N CYS A 143 3.30 2.72 -4.93
CA CYS A 143 2.21 3.55 -5.41
C CYS A 143 2.02 4.75 -4.48
N ASP A 144 2.06 5.96 -5.05
CA ASP A 144 1.78 7.17 -4.31
C ASP A 144 0.32 7.54 -4.47
N ILE A 145 -0.37 7.70 -3.35
CA ILE A 145 -1.79 8.03 -3.35
C ILE A 145 -2.06 9.23 -2.46
N ASN A 146 -3.11 9.98 -2.80
CA ASN A 146 -3.61 11.10 -2.01
C ASN A 146 -5.02 10.77 -1.54
N ILE A 147 -5.24 10.83 -0.24
CA ILE A 147 -6.54 10.55 0.35
C ILE A 147 -7.01 11.77 1.12
N GLN A 148 -8.25 12.19 0.84
CA GLN A 148 -8.88 13.28 1.56
C GLN A 148 -9.93 12.75 2.51
N ILE A 149 -9.95 13.30 3.72
CA ILE A 149 -11.01 13.08 4.70
C ILE A 149 -11.55 14.43 5.17
N PRO A 150 -12.79 14.48 5.68
CA PRO A 150 -13.34 15.73 6.19
C PRO A 150 -12.52 16.28 7.36
N ASN A 151 -12.31 17.60 7.35
CA ASN A 151 -11.69 18.29 8.48
C ASN A 151 -12.79 19.03 9.25
N ASP A 152 -13.35 18.36 10.24
CA ASP A 152 -14.47 18.88 11.03
C ASP A 152 -14.04 19.50 12.37
N GLN A 153 -12.73 19.57 12.64
CA GLN A 153 -12.23 20.19 13.88
C GLN A 153 -12.44 21.70 13.92
N ASN A 154 -12.53 22.34 12.76
CA ASN A 154 -12.69 23.78 12.67
C ASN A 154 -14.15 24.23 12.64
N LEU A 155 -15.08 23.31 12.84
CA LEU A 155 -16.50 23.63 12.93
C LEU A 155 -16.81 24.10 14.34
N CYS A 156 -17.02 25.36 14.45
CA CYS A 156 -17.42 25.98 15.73
C CYS A 156 -18.91 25.89 15.95
#